data_27a795d79b91101c70fdf2b611c5e502
#
_entry.id   27a795d79b91101c70fdf2b611c5e502
#
_cell.length_a   1.000
_cell.length_b   1.000
_cell.length_c   1.000
_cell.angle_alpha   90.00
_cell.angle_beta   90.00
_cell.angle_gamma   90.00
#
_symmetry.space_group_name_H-M   'P 1'
#
loop_
_entity.id
_entity.type
_entity.pdbx_description
1 polymer ?
#
loop_
_entity_poly.entity_id
_entity_poly.type
_entity_poly.pdbx_seq_one_letter_code
_entity_poly.pdbx_strand_id
1 'polypeptide(L)'
;MSVCIRCIKTDIMKIFCVGRNYAEHAKELGNAIPDEPVIFMKPKSALLQSHTPFYYPEFTNELHYECELVLRVSKNGKYIQENFASKYYDAVTVGIDFTARDIQNELKEKGLPWEKAKAWDNSAVIGKWVMLSGVKNKKDINFCLYKNKELVQQGSSTLMINSFDNVVSYISNYFSVNIGDLVFTGTPAGVGECVVGDELEGFMEDDSMFLMDIK
;
A
#
# COMPACT_ATOMS: atom_id res chain seq x y z
N MET A 1 8.46 14.32 -21.61
CA MET A 1 9.57 14.95 -20.88
C MET A 1 9.83 14.12 -19.65
N SER A 2 10.94 13.39 -19.66
CA SER A 2 11.31 12.47 -18.56
C SER A 2 11.70 13.29 -17.34
N VAL A 3 10.91 13.25 -16.27
CA VAL A 3 11.28 13.89 -15.00
C VAL A 3 12.31 12.98 -14.33
N CYS A 4 13.55 13.43 -14.33
CA CYS A 4 14.69 12.75 -13.71
C CYS A 4 14.41 12.52 -12.21
N ILE A 5 14.32 11.28 -11.82
CA ILE A 5 14.16 10.85 -10.43
C ILE A 5 15.47 11.12 -9.71
N ARG A 6 15.54 12.17 -8.90
CA ARG A 6 16.56 12.25 -7.85
C ARG A 6 16.29 11.12 -6.86
N CYS A 7 17.19 10.16 -6.79
CA CYS A 7 17.21 9.14 -5.77
C CYS A 7 17.45 9.82 -4.41
N ILE A 8 16.38 10.26 -3.75
CA ILE A 8 16.47 10.74 -2.38
C ILE A 8 16.52 9.48 -1.53
N LYS A 9 17.71 9.14 -1.02
CA LYS A 9 17.86 8.18 0.08
C LYS A 9 17.19 8.78 1.33
N THR A 10 15.89 8.69 1.42
CA THR A 10 15.19 8.90 2.68
C THR A 10 15.18 7.57 3.42
N ASP A 11 15.76 7.54 4.60
CA ASP A 11 15.63 6.38 5.47
C ASP A 11 14.16 6.22 5.84
N ILE A 12 13.50 5.20 5.26
CA ILE A 12 12.15 4.82 5.64
C ILE A 12 12.20 4.39 7.09
N MET A 13 11.35 4.99 7.92
CA MET A 13 11.30 4.71 9.35
C MET A 13 10.14 3.77 9.68
N LYS A 14 8.95 4.04 9.11
CA LYS A 14 7.71 3.32 9.37
C LYS A 14 6.92 3.17 8.08
N ILE A 15 6.13 2.12 8.00
CA ILE A 15 5.15 1.90 6.95
C ILE A 15 3.80 1.80 7.64
N PHE A 16 2.96 2.81 7.42
CA PHE A 16 1.56 2.80 7.84
C PHE A 16 0.72 2.14 6.75
N CYS A 17 -0.23 1.32 7.14
CA CYS A 17 -1.16 0.66 6.23
C CYS A 17 -2.59 0.90 6.68
N VAL A 18 -3.50 1.10 5.71
CA VAL A 18 -4.92 1.32 5.97
C VAL A 18 -5.72 0.13 5.46
N GLY A 19 -6.27 -0.64 6.36
CA GLY A 19 -7.19 -1.72 6.02
C GLY A 19 -8.60 -1.20 5.69
N ARG A 20 -9.30 -1.90 4.76
CA ARG A 20 -10.73 -1.67 4.44
C ARG A 20 -11.05 -0.26 3.96
N ASN A 21 -10.19 0.34 3.16
CA ASN A 21 -10.40 1.70 2.65
C ASN A 21 -11.16 1.75 1.30
N TYR A 22 -11.65 0.61 0.80
CA TYR A 22 -12.51 0.51 -0.38
C TYR A 22 -13.75 -0.31 -0.03
N ALA A 23 -14.95 0.24 -0.32
CA ALA A 23 -16.21 -0.38 0.09
C ALA A 23 -16.42 -1.76 -0.54
N GLU A 24 -16.11 -1.91 -1.84
CA GLU A 24 -16.27 -3.20 -2.54
C GLU A 24 -15.29 -4.26 -2.02
N HIS A 25 -14.07 -3.88 -1.66
CA HIS A 25 -13.11 -4.80 -1.02
C HIS A 25 -13.59 -5.25 0.38
N ALA A 26 -14.12 -4.33 1.18
CA ALA A 26 -14.69 -4.69 2.48
C ALA A 26 -15.82 -5.72 2.32
N LYS A 27 -16.67 -5.54 1.32
CA LYS A 27 -17.79 -6.42 0.98
C LYS A 27 -17.32 -7.79 0.46
N GLU A 28 -16.29 -7.80 -0.43
CA GLU A 28 -15.67 -9.03 -0.96
C GLU A 28 -15.20 -9.96 0.15
N LEU A 29 -14.60 -9.42 1.21
CA LEU A 29 -14.12 -10.17 2.37
C LEU A 29 -15.17 -10.35 3.48
N GLY A 30 -16.45 -10.00 3.24
CA GLY A 30 -17.54 -10.12 4.21
C GLY A 30 -17.37 -9.21 5.44
N ASN A 31 -16.58 -8.14 5.33
CA ASN A 31 -16.37 -7.20 6.42
C ASN A 31 -17.35 -6.02 6.35
N ALA A 32 -17.74 -5.49 7.51
CA ALA A 32 -18.43 -4.21 7.58
C ALA A 32 -17.47 -3.07 7.17
N ILE A 33 -18.04 -1.99 6.61
CA ILE A 33 -17.32 -0.74 6.40
C ILE A 33 -17.03 -0.15 7.79
N PRO A 34 -15.77 0.12 8.14
CA PRO A 34 -15.44 0.66 9.45
C PRO A 34 -15.84 2.15 9.55
N ASP A 35 -16.23 2.59 10.75
CA ASP A 35 -16.54 3.98 11.03
C ASP A 35 -15.30 4.88 11.01
N GLU A 36 -14.12 4.30 11.28
CA GLU A 36 -12.82 4.98 11.31
C GLU A 36 -11.77 4.17 10.53
N PRO A 37 -10.69 4.80 10.03
CA PRO A 37 -9.59 4.09 9.36
C PRO A 37 -8.98 3.00 10.25
N VAL A 38 -8.91 1.78 9.73
CA VAL A 38 -8.24 0.66 10.41
C VAL A 38 -6.75 0.74 10.11
N ILE A 39 -5.94 1.13 11.08
CA ILE A 39 -4.50 1.32 10.91
C ILE A 39 -3.73 0.13 11.47
N PHE A 40 -2.79 -0.37 10.70
CA PHE A 40 -1.73 -1.27 11.15
C PHE A 40 -0.39 -0.82 10.59
N MET A 41 0.70 -1.41 11.04
CA MET A 41 2.02 -0.97 10.65
C MET A 41 2.87 -2.16 10.17
N LYS A 42 3.77 -1.86 9.23
CA LYS A 42 4.86 -2.75 8.87
C LYS A 42 6.19 -2.09 9.28
N PRO A 43 7.17 -2.88 9.78
CA PRO A 43 8.51 -2.38 10.05
C PRO A 43 9.25 -2.06 8.73
N LYS A 44 10.35 -1.33 8.81
CA LYS A 44 11.22 -1.06 7.66
C LYS A 44 11.69 -2.34 6.94
N SER A 45 11.94 -3.41 7.69
CA SER A 45 12.37 -4.72 7.15
C SER A 45 11.30 -5.39 6.26
N ALA A 46 10.03 -4.98 6.41
CA ALA A 46 8.96 -5.46 5.54
C ALA A 46 9.08 -4.95 4.10
N LEU A 47 9.85 -3.88 3.85
CA LEU A 47 10.02 -3.36 2.51
C LEU A 47 11.03 -4.20 1.73
N LEU A 48 10.58 -4.80 0.62
CA LEU A 48 11.44 -5.46 -0.34
C LEU A 48 12.40 -4.44 -0.95
N GLN A 49 13.70 -4.72 -0.87
CA GLN A 49 14.69 -3.83 -1.45
C GLN A 49 14.66 -3.89 -2.98
N SER A 50 14.88 -2.76 -3.62
CA SER A 50 14.95 -2.68 -5.09
C SER A 50 15.95 -3.70 -5.64
N HIS A 51 15.57 -4.37 -6.73
CA HIS A 51 16.38 -5.41 -7.40
C HIS A 51 16.59 -6.71 -6.60
N THR A 52 15.92 -6.88 -5.47
CA THR A 52 15.91 -8.14 -4.73
C THR A 52 14.73 -8.99 -5.22
N PRO A 53 14.93 -10.29 -5.54
CA PRO A 53 13.80 -11.16 -5.87
C PRO A 53 12.91 -11.35 -4.64
N PHE A 54 11.61 -11.45 -4.87
CA PHE A 54 10.66 -11.83 -3.85
C PHE A 54 10.57 -13.35 -3.79
N TYR A 55 10.76 -13.90 -2.60
CA TYR A 55 10.60 -15.33 -2.35
C TYR A 55 9.31 -15.61 -1.60
N TYR A 56 8.56 -16.61 -2.08
CA TYR A 56 7.35 -17.08 -1.41
C TYR A 56 7.70 -17.55 0.01
N PRO A 57 7.04 -17.02 1.07
CA PRO A 57 7.39 -17.38 2.45
C PRO A 57 6.92 -18.80 2.79
N GLU A 58 7.79 -19.60 3.42
CA GLU A 58 7.51 -21.01 3.79
C GLU A 58 6.44 -21.17 4.90
N PHE A 59 6.14 -20.09 5.63
CA PHE A 59 5.24 -20.14 6.81
C PHE A 59 3.75 -19.96 6.45
N THR A 60 3.41 -19.71 5.20
CA THR A 60 2.02 -19.57 4.73
C THR A 60 1.78 -20.43 3.51
N ASN A 61 0.55 -20.93 3.38
CA ASN A 61 0.09 -21.65 2.19
C ASN A 61 -0.84 -20.81 1.32
N GLU A 62 -1.15 -19.58 1.74
CA GLU A 62 -2.10 -18.70 1.08
C GLU A 62 -1.58 -17.25 1.09
N LEU A 63 -0.67 -16.95 0.14
CA LEU A 63 -0.11 -15.61 -0.05
C LEU A 63 -0.99 -14.82 -1.01
N HIS A 64 -1.54 -13.68 -0.54
CA HIS A 64 -2.34 -12.78 -1.35
C HIS A 64 -1.60 -11.49 -1.67
N TYR A 65 -1.82 -11.00 -2.92
CA TYR A 65 -1.47 -9.63 -3.29
C TYR A 65 -2.61 -8.66 -2.90
N GLU A 66 -2.23 -7.47 -2.45
CA GLU A 66 -3.12 -6.34 -2.22
C GLU A 66 -2.44 -5.11 -2.87
N CYS A 67 -2.90 -4.73 -4.07
CA CYS A 67 -2.35 -3.60 -4.81
C CYS A 67 -2.88 -2.29 -4.27
N GLU A 68 -1.99 -1.32 -4.01
CA GLU A 68 -2.33 -0.08 -3.32
C GLU A 68 -1.62 1.14 -3.91
N LEU A 69 -2.26 2.31 -3.84
CA LEU A 69 -1.53 3.57 -3.91
C LEU A 69 -0.76 3.77 -2.61
N VAL A 70 0.49 4.19 -2.74
CA VAL A 70 1.39 4.42 -1.59
C VAL A 70 1.88 5.85 -1.62
N LEU A 71 1.72 6.57 -0.50
CA LEU A 71 2.21 7.93 -0.34
C LEU A 71 3.57 7.93 0.34
N ARG A 72 4.41 8.91 -0.01
CA ARG A 72 5.65 9.22 0.69
C ARG A 72 5.47 10.47 1.54
N VAL A 73 5.73 10.35 2.85
CA VAL A 73 5.75 11.49 3.75
C VAL A 73 6.98 12.35 3.48
N SER A 74 6.77 13.65 3.29
CA SER A 74 7.81 14.64 2.95
C SER A 74 8.06 15.68 4.03
N LYS A 75 7.26 15.66 5.12
CA LYS A 75 7.37 16.59 6.22
C LYS A 75 6.99 15.92 7.55
N ASN A 76 7.78 16.20 8.61
CA ASN A 76 7.47 15.72 9.94
C ASN A 76 6.22 16.42 10.51
N GLY A 77 5.35 15.66 11.19
CA GLY A 77 4.14 16.20 11.77
C GLY A 77 3.48 15.32 12.83
N LYS A 78 2.63 15.95 13.62
CA LYS A 78 1.75 15.35 14.62
C LYS A 78 0.51 16.20 14.73
N TYR A 79 -0.66 15.62 14.98
CA TYR A 79 -1.95 16.31 15.06
C TYR A 79 -2.24 17.20 13.84
N ILE A 80 -2.01 16.66 12.65
CA ILE A 80 -2.16 17.35 11.38
C ILE A 80 -3.66 17.50 11.09
N GLN A 81 -4.13 18.74 10.93
CA GLN A 81 -5.50 18.97 10.49
C GLN A 81 -5.66 18.57 9.04
N GLU A 82 -6.78 17.95 8.68
CA GLU A 82 -7.05 17.38 7.36
C GLU A 82 -6.83 18.39 6.22
N ASN A 83 -7.28 19.64 6.38
CA ASN A 83 -7.12 20.71 5.41
C ASN A 83 -5.65 21.14 5.16
N PHE A 84 -4.70 20.67 5.97
CA PHE A 84 -3.26 20.88 5.79
C PHE A 84 -2.50 19.60 5.44
N ALA A 85 -3.15 18.44 5.44
CA ALA A 85 -2.49 17.14 5.30
C ALA A 85 -1.75 16.99 3.96
N SER A 86 -2.26 17.58 2.87
CA SER A 86 -1.61 17.58 1.56
C SER A 86 -0.22 18.23 1.51
N LYS A 87 0.19 18.95 2.56
CA LYS A 87 1.53 19.54 2.71
C LYS A 87 2.55 18.58 3.31
N TYR A 88 2.13 17.38 3.72
CA TYR A 88 2.95 16.41 4.43
C TYR A 88 3.36 15.21 3.58
N TYR A 89 2.86 15.09 2.37
CA TYR A 89 3.25 14.08 1.39
C TYR A 89 3.48 14.71 0.02
N ASP A 90 4.43 14.20 -0.75
CA ASP A 90 4.88 14.83 -1.99
C ASP A 90 4.92 13.90 -3.20
N ALA A 91 4.87 12.60 -2.99
CA ALA A 91 4.97 11.62 -4.04
C ALA A 91 4.01 10.45 -3.80
N VAL A 92 3.65 9.80 -4.89
CA VAL A 92 2.80 8.61 -4.91
C VAL A 92 3.44 7.53 -5.78
N THR A 93 3.19 6.28 -5.43
CA THR A 93 3.55 5.12 -6.25
C THR A 93 2.46 4.05 -6.13
N VAL A 94 2.57 2.98 -6.89
CA VAL A 94 1.82 1.74 -6.69
C VAL A 94 2.70 0.76 -5.93
N GLY A 95 2.12 0.03 -4.99
CA GLY A 95 2.80 -0.98 -4.21
C GLY A 95 1.94 -2.22 -3.99
N ILE A 96 2.52 -3.23 -3.35
CA ILE A 96 1.82 -4.44 -2.90
C ILE A 96 1.96 -4.57 -1.39
N ASP A 97 0.83 -4.72 -0.70
CA ASP A 97 0.74 -5.18 0.68
C ASP A 97 0.52 -6.69 0.69
N PHE A 98 1.60 -7.48 0.69
CA PHE A 98 1.49 -8.92 0.75
C PHE A 98 0.89 -9.37 2.08
N THR A 99 -0.02 -10.34 1.98
CA THR A 99 -0.81 -10.84 3.09
C THR A 99 -0.74 -12.37 3.15
N ALA A 100 -0.26 -12.93 4.25
CA ALA A 100 -0.46 -14.34 4.57
C ALA A 100 -1.91 -14.54 5.02
N ARG A 101 -2.78 -14.87 4.07
CA ARG A 101 -4.24 -14.81 4.25
C ARG A 101 -4.76 -15.85 5.24
N ASP A 102 -4.24 -17.06 5.17
CA ASP A 102 -4.52 -18.14 6.12
C ASP A 102 -4.24 -17.69 7.57
N ILE A 103 -3.05 -17.13 7.81
CA ILE A 103 -2.66 -16.61 9.12
C ILE A 103 -3.52 -15.42 9.53
N GLN A 104 -3.83 -14.50 8.59
CA GLN A 104 -4.68 -13.36 8.91
C GLN A 104 -6.07 -13.78 9.35
N ASN A 105 -6.67 -14.80 8.70
CA ASN A 105 -7.98 -15.31 9.05
C ASN A 105 -7.97 -15.91 10.47
N GLU A 106 -6.96 -16.72 10.79
CA GLU A 106 -6.78 -17.27 12.15
C GLU A 106 -6.64 -16.15 13.20
N LEU A 107 -5.82 -15.13 12.93
CA LEU A 107 -5.60 -14.01 13.87
C LEU A 107 -6.88 -13.19 14.06
N LYS A 108 -7.67 -12.96 13.01
CA LYS A 108 -8.96 -12.26 13.09
C LYS A 108 -9.96 -13.02 13.96
N GLU A 109 -10.11 -14.33 13.75
CA GLU A 109 -11.01 -15.17 14.55
C GLU A 109 -10.68 -15.15 16.05
N LYS A 110 -9.37 -15.09 16.36
CA LYS A 110 -8.87 -15.05 17.74
C LYS A 110 -8.76 -13.65 18.33
N GLY A 111 -9.06 -12.59 17.56
CA GLY A 111 -8.89 -11.19 18.00
C GLY A 111 -7.44 -10.81 18.29
N LEU A 112 -6.48 -11.43 17.60
CA LEU A 112 -5.05 -11.22 17.80
C LEU A 112 -4.47 -10.17 16.81
N PRO A 113 -3.30 -9.56 17.14
CA PRO A 113 -2.60 -8.64 16.27
C PRO A 113 -2.19 -9.26 14.92
N TRP A 114 -2.08 -8.44 13.86
CA TRP A 114 -1.91 -8.90 12.48
C TRP A 114 -0.44 -8.97 12.01
N GLU A 115 0.52 -8.64 12.85
CA GLU A 115 1.94 -8.54 12.47
C GLU A 115 2.46 -9.77 11.76
N LYS A 116 2.10 -10.99 12.24
CA LYS A 116 2.52 -12.25 11.61
C LYS A 116 1.99 -12.42 10.19
N ALA A 117 0.81 -11.86 9.91
CA ALA A 117 0.16 -11.97 8.61
C ALA A 117 0.56 -10.83 7.66
N LYS A 118 0.99 -9.69 8.20
CA LYS A 118 1.15 -8.44 7.45
C LYS A 118 2.56 -7.84 7.51
N ALA A 119 3.31 -8.04 8.61
CA ALA A 119 4.51 -7.25 8.92
C ALA A 119 5.82 -8.05 8.86
N TRP A 120 5.83 -9.18 8.19
CA TRP A 120 7.00 -10.02 7.98
C TRP A 120 7.96 -9.39 6.94
N ASP A 121 9.22 -9.85 6.92
CA ASP A 121 10.27 -9.30 6.06
C ASP A 121 9.91 -9.45 4.57
N ASN A 122 10.06 -8.35 3.80
CA ASN A 122 9.73 -8.25 2.39
C ASN A 122 8.22 -8.32 2.05
N SER A 123 7.33 -8.16 3.03
CA SER A 123 5.88 -8.18 2.81
C SER A 123 5.30 -6.91 2.17
N ALA A 124 6.13 -5.91 1.85
CA ALA A 124 5.72 -4.69 1.17
C ALA A 124 6.61 -4.43 -0.05
N VAL A 125 5.99 -4.11 -1.17
CA VAL A 125 6.68 -3.71 -2.41
C VAL A 125 6.25 -2.32 -2.79
N ILE A 126 7.16 -1.50 -3.31
CA ILE A 126 6.86 -0.20 -3.88
C ILE A 126 7.48 -0.08 -5.28
N GLY A 127 6.75 0.57 -6.18
CA GLY A 127 7.19 0.90 -7.52
C GLY A 127 8.00 2.21 -7.60
N LYS A 128 8.12 2.72 -8.81
CA LYS A 128 8.75 4.01 -9.10
C LYS A 128 7.93 5.15 -8.50
N TRP A 129 8.60 6.15 -7.93
CA TRP A 129 7.94 7.32 -7.38
C TRP A 129 7.56 8.33 -8.45
N VAL A 130 6.33 8.83 -8.39
CA VAL A 130 5.85 9.96 -9.16
C VAL A 130 5.58 11.12 -8.21
N MET A 131 6.19 12.27 -8.49
CA MET A 131 5.94 13.49 -7.72
C MET A 131 4.50 13.96 -7.94
N LEU A 132 3.76 14.21 -6.89
CA LEU A 132 2.38 14.70 -6.98
C LEU A 132 2.25 16.04 -7.71
N SER A 133 3.32 16.84 -7.75
CA SER A 133 3.36 18.06 -8.57
C SER A 133 3.24 17.79 -10.08
N GLY A 134 3.60 16.59 -10.53
CA GLY A 134 3.51 16.14 -11.93
C GLY A 134 2.21 15.37 -12.26
N VAL A 135 1.43 15.00 -11.25
CA VAL A 135 0.14 14.29 -11.45
C VAL A 135 -0.92 15.29 -11.89
N LYS A 136 -1.54 15.03 -13.06
CA LYS A 136 -2.54 15.94 -13.68
C LYS A 136 -3.77 16.11 -12.80
N ASN A 137 -4.32 15.00 -12.31
CA ASN A 137 -5.49 15.01 -11.42
C ASN A 137 -5.17 14.27 -10.13
N LYS A 138 -4.76 15.01 -9.11
CA LYS A 138 -4.38 14.44 -7.80
C LYS A 138 -5.56 13.84 -7.02
N LYS A 139 -6.79 14.16 -7.44
CA LYS A 139 -8.01 13.66 -6.79
C LYS A 139 -8.53 12.38 -7.42
N ASP A 140 -8.04 12.04 -8.60
CA ASP A 140 -8.48 10.86 -9.35
C ASP A 140 -7.24 10.22 -9.98
N ILE A 141 -6.62 9.34 -9.24
CA ILE A 141 -5.44 8.57 -9.65
C ILE A 141 -5.90 7.12 -9.84
N ASN A 142 -5.81 6.64 -11.07
CA ASN A 142 -6.15 5.28 -11.42
C ASN A 142 -4.94 4.37 -11.29
N PHE A 143 -5.15 3.14 -10.86
CA PHE A 143 -4.11 2.14 -10.75
C PHE A 143 -4.67 0.74 -10.97
N CYS A 144 -3.82 -0.18 -11.38
CA CYS A 144 -4.21 -1.56 -11.57
C CYS A 144 -3.04 -2.52 -11.37
N LEU A 145 -3.37 -3.79 -11.19
CA LEU A 145 -2.44 -4.90 -11.10
C LEU A 145 -2.76 -5.92 -12.17
N TYR A 146 -1.74 -6.35 -12.87
CA TYR A 146 -1.77 -7.53 -13.73
C TYR A 146 -1.01 -8.66 -13.06
N LYS A 147 -1.57 -9.87 -13.14
CA LYS A 147 -0.92 -11.12 -12.80
C LYS A 147 -0.84 -11.97 -14.04
N ASN A 148 0.38 -12.36 -14.47
CA ASN A 148 0.61 -13.13 -15.69
C ASN A 148 -0.05 -12.49 -16.92
N LYS A 149 -0.02 -11.15 -17.02
CA LYS A 149 -0.64 -10.32 -18.08
C LYS A 149 -2.18 -10.28 -18.07
N GLU A 150 -2.83 -10.83 -17.05
CA GLU A 150 -4.27 -10.72 -16.83
C GLU A 150 -4.56 -9.64 -15.79
N LEU A 151 -5.52 -8.75 -16.06
CA LEU A 151 -5.95 -7.72 -15.13
C LEU A 151 -6.67 -8.39 -13.94
N VAL A 152 -6.13 -8.20 -12.73
CA VAL A 152 -6.68 -8.82 -11.51
C VAL A 152 -7.21 -7.81 -10.49
N GLN A 153 -6.63 -6.61 -10.42
CA GLN A 153 -7.15 -5.51 -9.61
C GLN A 153 -7.17 -4.21 -10.39
N GLN A 154 -8.20 -3.40 -10.17
CA GLN A 154 -8.30 -2.05 -10.69
C GLN A 154 -8.96 -1.14 -9.65
N GLY A 155 -8.37 0.04 -9.42
CA GLY A 155 -8.87 1.01 -8.45
C GLY A 155 -8.64 2.44 -8.88
N SER A 156 -9.29 3.35 -8.16
CA SER A 156 -9.08 4.80 -8.26
C SER A 156 -9.07 5.40 -6.87
N SER A 157 -8.28 6.44 -6.66
CA SER A 157 -8.27 7.18 -5.39
C SER A 157 -9.62 7.81 -5.04
N THR A 158 -10.51 8.01 -6.03
CA THR A 158 -11.89 8.52 -5.82
C THR A 158 -12.81 7.50 -5.17
N LEU A 159 -12.47 6.21 -5.22
CA LEU A 159 -13.25 5.12 -4.64
C LEU A 159 -12.84 4.83 -3.18
N MET A 160 -11.85 5.52 -2.65
CA MET A 160 -11.44 5.42 -1.26
C MET A 160 -12.52 5.94 -0.33
N ILE A 161 -12.77 5.24 0.77
CA ILE A 161 -13.65 5.68 1.86
C ILE A 161 -13.01 6.89 2.56
N ASN A 162 -11.72 6.78 2.87
CA ASN A 162 -10.93 7.84 3.48
C ASN A 162 -9.89 8.36 2.47
N SER A 163 -9.96 9.64 2.15
CA SER A 163 -9.02 10.30 1.23
C SER A 163 -7.58 10.27 1.77
N PHE A 164 -6.59 10.57 0.92
CA PHE A 164 -5.20 10.72 1.35
C PHE A 164 -5.04 11.70 2.53
N ASP A 165 -5.73 12.86 2.45
CA ASP A 165 -5.68 13.88 3.48
C ASP A 165 -6.29 13.40 4.81
N ASN A 166 -7.43 12.71 4.73
CA ASN A 166 -8.06 12.11 5.90
C ASN A 166 -7.18 11.05 6.55
N VAL A 167 -6.62 10.12 5.75
CA VAL A 167 -5.71 9.06 6.23
C VAL A 167 -4.49 9.65 6.95
N VAL A 168 -3.80 10.62 6.33
CA VAL A 168 -2.60 11.25 6.93
C VAL A 168 -2.96 12.01 8.20
N SER A 169 -4.07 12.74 8.20
CA SER A 169 -4.61 13.44 9.38
C SER A 169 -4.89 12.44 10.50
N TYR A 170 -5.63 11.38 10.21
CA TYR A 170 -6.02 10.36 11.18
C TYR A 170 -4.80 9.67 11.80
N ILE A 171 -3.86 9.18 10.99
CA ILE A 171 -2.60 8.59 11.46
C ILE A 171 -1.87 9.54 12.41
N SER A 172 -1.83 10.83 12.08
CA SER A 172 -1.10 11.83 12.86
C SER A 172 -1.69 12.10 14.25
N ASN A 173 -2.93 11.70 14.53
CA ASN A 173 -3.51 11.79 15.87
C ASN A 173 -2.86 10.82 16.86
N TYR A 174 -2.42 9.66 16.35
CA TYR A 174 -1.82 8.61 17.18
C TYR A 174 -0.30 8.60 17.08
N PHE A 175 0.25 8.83 15.88
CA PHE A 175 1.67 8.67 15.57
C PHE A 175 2.27 9.98 15.04
N SER A 176 3.52 10.27 15.38
CA SER A 176 4.27 11.27 14.63
C SER A 176 4.61 10.68 13.26
N VAL A 177 4.28 11.39 12.19
CA VAL A 177 4.73 11.08 10.84
C VAL A 177 6.07 11.73 10.59
N ASN A 178 6.99 11.03 9.95
CA ASN A 178 8.34 11.50 9.68
C ASN A 178 8.64 11.49 8.19
N ILE A 179 9.57 12.33 7.77
CA ILE A 179 10.09 12.34 6.39
C ILE A 179 10.57 10.92 6.05
N GLY A 180 10.09 10.37 4.94
CA GLY A 180 10.42 9.04 4.48
C GLY A 180 9.47 7.93 4.94
N ASP A 181 8.58 8.20 5.91
CA ASP A 181 7.51 7.25 6.22
C ASP A 181 6.64 6.99 4.98
N LEU A 182 6.12 5.78 4.86
CA LEU A 182 5.22 5.37 3.79
C LEU A 182 3.81 5.19 4.33
N VAL A 183 2.82 5.46 3.47
CA VAL A 183 1.41 5.24 3.78
C VAL A 183 0.79 4.43 2.65
N PHE A 184 0.54 3.16 2.88
CA PHE A 184 -0.27 2.29 2.05
C PHE A 184 -1.74 2.62 2.32
N THR A 185 -2.48 2.97 1.28
CA THR A 185 -3.77 3.66 1.43
C THR A 185 -4.98 2.73 1.32
N GLY A 186 -4.74 1.44 1.25
CA GLY A 186 -5.77 0.42 1.10
C GLY A 186 -5.89 -0.10 -0.34
N THR A 187 -6.38 -1.34 -0.45
CA THR A 187 -6.52 -2.06 -1.71
C THR A 187 -7.97 -2.10 -2.20
N PRO A 188 -8.24 -2.04 -3.52
CA PRO A 188 -9.56 -2.27 -4.10
C PRO A 188 -9.93 -3.77 -4.09
N ALA A 189 -11.14 -4.12 -4.49
CA ALA A 189 -11.56 -5.50 -4.73
C ALA A 189 -10.69 -6.19 -5.80
N GLY A 190 -10.69 -7.53 -5.78
CA GLY A 190 -9.88 -8.36 -6.67
C GLY A 190 -8.58 -8.85 -6.03
N VAL A 191 -8.48 -8.81 -4.68
CA VAL A 191 -7.37 -9.45 -3.97
C VAL A 191 -7.37 -10.95 -4.26
N GLY A 192 -6.19 -11.55 -4.37
CA GLY A 192 -6.11 -12.95 -4.72
C GLY A 192 -4.76 -13.57 -4.43
N GLU A 193 -4.73 -14.87 -4.55
CA GLU A 193 -3.55 -15.68 -4.30
C GLU A 193 -2.50 -15.49 -5.41
N CYS A 194 -1.24 -15.49 -5.00
CA CYS A 194 -0.11 -15.68 -5.90
C CYS A 194 0.71 -16.90 -5.48
N VAL A 195 1.34 -17.51 -6.47
CA VAL A 195 2.16 -18.72 -6.31
C VAL A 195 3.54 -18.52 -6.92
N VAL A 196 4.47 -19.40 -6.59
CA VAL A 196 5.81 -19.40 -7.23
C VAL A 196 5.66 -19.53 -8.74
N GLY A 197 6.32 -18.64 -9.47
CA GLY A 197 6.27 -18.55 -10.94
C GLY A 197 5.31 -17.47 -11.46
N ASP A 198 4.47 -16.88 -10.62
CA ASP A 198 3.64 -15.73 -11.03
C ASP A 198 4.48 -14.47 -11.26
N GLU A 199 4.09 -13.68 -12.28
CA GLU A 199 4.58 -12.34 -12.55
C GLU A 199 3.51 -11.30 -12.15
N LEU A 200 3.90 -10.31 -11.37
CA LEU A 200 3.03 -9.20 -10.97
C LEU A 200 3.54 -7.90 -11.59
N GLU A 201 2.66 -7.16 -12.27
CA GLU A 201 2.97 -5.84 -12.83
C GLU A 201 1.93 -4.80 -12.40
N GLY A 202 2.39 -3.76 -11.71
CA GLY A 202 1.55 -2.66 -11.22
C GLY A 202 1.64 -1.43 -12.10
N PHE A 203 0.50 -0.81 -12.39
CA PHE A 203 0.40 0.40 -13.21
C PHE A 203 -0.25 1.53 -12.43
N MET A 204 0.17 2.77 -12.73
CA MET A 204 -0.52 3.99 -12.36
C MET A 204 -0.78 4.78 -13.64
N GLU A 205 -2.06 5.03 -13.94
CA GLU A 205 -2.50 5.45 -15.27
C GLU A 205 -1.95 4.48 -16.34
N ASP A 206 -1.22 4.97 -17.32
CA ASP A 206 -0.61 4.17 -18.40
C ASP A 206 0.85 3.76 -18.10
N ASP A 207 1.40 4.16 -16.95
CA ASP A 207 2.82 3.95 -16.63
C ASP A 207 3.02 2.68 -15.77
N SER A 208 3.88 1.75 -16.22
CA SER A 208 4.34 0.62 -15.42
C SER A 208 5.22 1.09 -14.26
N MET A 209 4.77 0.83 -13.04
CA MET A 209 5.42 1.27 -11.81
C MET A 209 6.40 0.25 -11.27
N PHE A 210 6.06 -1.03 -11.36
CA PHE A 210 6.92 -2.15 -11.00
C PHE A 210 6.55 -3.40 -11.82
N LEU A 211 7.53 -4.27 -11.98
CA LEU A 211 7.39 -5.64 -12.50
C LEU A 211 8.20 -6.54 -11.59
N MET A 212 7.64 -7.66 -11.15
CA MET A 212 8.31 -8.59 -10.25
C MET A 212 7.82 -10.03 -10.44
N ASP A 213 8.71 -10.98 -10.18
CA ASP A 213 8.43 -12.42 -10.15
C ASP A 213 8.29 -12.90 -8.70
N ILE A 214 7.39 -13.85 -8.48
CA ILE A 214 7.29 -14.64 -7.25
C ILE A 214 8.18 -15.88 -7.40
N LYS A 215 9.18 -16.05 -6.53
CA LYS A 215 10.17 -17.15 -6.57
C LYS A 215 10.06 -18.08 -5.39
#